data_7132e630c638e1291e00efb7b61ecddf
#
_entry.id   7132e630c638e1291e00efb7b61ecddf
#
_cell.length_a   1.000
_cell.length_b   1.000
_cell.length_c   1.000
_cell.angle_alpha   90.00
_cell.angle_beta   90.00
_cell.angle_gamma   90.00
#
_symmetry.space_group_name_H-M   'P 1'
#
loop_
_entity.id
_entity.type
_entity.pdbx_description
1 polymer ?
#
loop_
_entity_poly.entity_id
_entity_poly.type
_entity_poly.pdbx_seq_one_letter_code
_entity_poly.pdbx_strand_id
1 'polypeptide(L)'
;MDFYQTDLTQLHDDLVNKKISATELTKETFDHIKGNEDQVKAFINLNEDVAMKRAQEIDEAGIAGDQLVSGVPLAVKDNILTKGLTTTAASKMLEHFNPVYDATVVDKLNKAGYINVGKTNLDEFAMWSSTENSAFFTSHIQWDLTRVPGGSSGG
;
A
#
# COMPACT_ATOMS: atom_id res chain seq x y z
N MET A 1 5.04 -12.35 11.24
CA MET A 1 6.07 -11.31 11.44
C MET A 1 5.57 -10.29 12.45
N ASP A 2 6.45 -9.65 13.23
CA ASP A 2 6.07 -8.49 14.07
C ASP A 2 6.31 -7.21 13.27
N PHE A 3 5.26 -6.72 12.61
CA PHE A 3 5.30 -5.51 11.77
C PHE A 3 5.65 -4.24 12.55
N TYR A 4 5.50 -4.24 13.88
CA TYR A 4 5.77 -3.06 14.72
C TYR A 4 7.22 -3.00 15.20
N GLN A 5 7.97 -4.09 15.13
CA GLN A 5 9.34 -4.19 15.62
C GLN A 5 10.37 -4.31 14.49
N THR A 6 9.93 -4.50 13.25
CA THR A 6 10.81 -4.69 12.10
C THR A 6 10.93 -3.40 11.30
N ASP A 7 12.13 -2.86 11.16
CA ASP A 7 12.39 -1.73 10.27
C ASP A 7 12.67 -2.18 8.82
N LEU A 8 12.67 -1.23 7.89
CA LEU A 8 12.85 -1.50 6.46
C LEU A 8 14.21 -2.13 6.15
N THR A 9 15.27 -1.73 6.86
CA THR A 9 16.62 -2.27 6.63
C THR A 9 16.69 -3.74 7.04
N GLN A 10 16.16 -4.06 8.22
CA GLN A 10 16.07 -5.43 8.71
C GLN A 10 15.21 -6.31 7.79
N LEU A 11 14.10 -5.77 7.30
CA LEU A 11 13.21 -6.47 6.39
C LEU A 11 13.91 -6.78 5.05
N HIS A 12 14.65 -5.81 4.51
CA HIS A 12 15.46 -6.00 3.30
C HIS A 12 16.53 -7.08 3.51
N ASP A 13 17.26 -7.03 4.61
CA ASP A 13 18.26 -8.06 4.95
C ASP A 13 17.65 -9.44 5.05
N ASP A 14 16.48 -9.58 5.64
CA ASP A 14 15.76 -10.84 5.77
C ASP A 14 15.30 -11.38 4.41
N LEU A 15 14.86 -10.51 3.50
CA LEU A 15 14.50 -10.87 2.13
C LEU A 15 15.75 -11.30 1.31
N VAL A 16 16.84 -10.52 1.35
CA VAL A 16 18.10 -10.84 0.63
C VAL A 16 18.69 -12.16 1.12
N ASN A 17 18.67 -12.38 2.44
CA ASN A 17 19.19 -13.61 3.05
C ASN A 17 18.20 -14.80 3.02
N LYS A 18 17.03 -14.62 2.37
CA LYS A 18 15.98 -15.65 2.21
C LYS A 18 15.46 -16.22 3.54
N LYS A 19 15.44 -15.40 4.60
CA LYS A 19 14.79 -15.76 5.85
C LYS A 19 13.26 -15.68 5.73
N ILE A 20 12.77 -14.82 4.85
CA ILE A 20 11.39 -14.71 4.38
C ILE A 20 11.41 -14.46 2.89
N SER A 21 10.45 -14.97 2.13
CA SER A 21 10.26 -14.64 0.73
C SER A 21 9.35 -13.41 0.57
N ALA A 22 9.44 -12.75 -0.60
CA ALA A 22 8.53 -11.66 -0.93
C ALA A 22 7.07 -12.15 -0.97
N THR A 23 6.84 -13.38 -1.42
CA THR A 23 5.53 -14.03 -1.44
C THR A 23 4.97 -14.25 -0.02
N GLU A 24 5.78 -14.78 0.91
CA GLU A 24 5.37 -14.97 2.30
C GLU A 24 5.07 -13.64 2.98
N LEU A 25 5.97 -12.64 2.82
CA LEU A 25 5.79 -11.31 3.38
C LEU A 25 4.51 -10.63 2.85
N THR A 26 4.26 -10.72 1.54
CA THR A 26 3.07 -10.13 0.92
C THR A 26 1.80 -10.82 1.43
N LYS A 27 1.82 -12.14 1.57
CA LYS A 27 0.69 -12.90 2.15
C LYS A 27 0.42 -12.48 3.59
N GLU A 28 1.44 -12.45 4.45
CA GLU A 28 1.29 -12.01 5.85
C GLU A 28 0.76 -10.56 5.93
N THR A 29 1.20 -9.68 5.02
CA THR A 29 0.70 -8.31 4.92
C THR A 29 -0.80 -8.28 4.63
N PHE A 30 -1.29 -9.05 3.66
CA PHE A 30 -2.73 -9.12 3.37
C PHE A 30 -3.53 -9.78 4.48
N ASP A 31 -3.00 -10.81 5.14
CA ASP A 31 -3.65 -11.43 6.30
C ASP A 31 -3.80 -10.39 7.45
N HIS A 32 -2.78 -9.55 7.68
CA HIS A 32 -2.83 -8.46 8.65
C HIS A 32 -3.84 -7.37 8.26
N ILE A 33 -3.84 -6.94 7.00
CA ILE A 33 -4.82 -5.97 6.48
C ILE A 33 -6.24 -6.50 6.69
N LYS A 34 -6.55 -7.71 6.24
CA LYS A 34 -7.88 -8.32 6.36
C LYS A 34 -8.36 -8.44 7.80
N GLY A 35 -7.44 -8.63 8.74
CA GLY A 35 -7.77 -8.69 10.17
C GLY A 35 -8.17 -7.36 10.81
N ASN A 36 -7.84 -6.23 10.18
CA ASN A 36 -8.01 -4.90 10.77
C ASN A 36 -8.84 -3.93 9.91
N GLU A 37 -8.93 -4.16 8.60
CA GLU A 37 -9.47 -3.20 7.63
C GLU A 37 -10.93 -2.85 7.86
N ASP A 38 -11.76 -3.78 8.31
CA ASP A 38 -13.17 -3.53 8.63
C ASP A 38 -13.34 -2.42 9.70
N GLN A 39 -12.36 -2.27 10.58
CA GLN A 39 -12.38 -1.28 11.67
C GLN A 39 -11.57 -0.02 11.31
N VAL A 40 -10.39 -0.19 10.72
CA VAL A 40 -9.45 0.92 10.42
C VAL A 40 -9.85 1.67 9.15
N LYS A 41 -10.30 0.97 8.11
CA LYS A 41 -10.70 1.54 6.82
C LYS A 41 -9.62 2.39 6.19
N ALA A 42 -8.42 1.81 6.09
CA ALA A 42 -7.25 2.47 5.54
C ALA A 42 -7.21 2.45 4.01
N PHE A 43 -7.83 1.44 3.36
CA PHE A 43 -7.73 1.21 1.93
C PHE A 43 -9.05 1.47 1.19
N ILE A 44 -8.99 2.24 0.10
CA ILE A 44 -10.10 2.35 -0.88
C ILE A 44 -10.13 1.10 -1.78
N ASN A 45 -8.95 0.64 -2.22
CA ASN A 45 -8.80 -0.54 -3.05
C ASN A 45 -7.62 -1.38 -2.58
N LEU A 46 -7.80 -2.70 -2.54
CA LEU A 46 -6.73 -3.68 -2.37
C LEU A 46 -6.35 -4.30 -3.72
N ASN A 47 -5.08 -4.70 -3.86
CA ASN A 47 -4.50 -5.20 -5.11
C ASN A 47 -3.88 -6.60 -4.91
N GLU A 48 -4.57 -7.49 -4.20
CA GLU A 48 -4.01 -8.76 -3.71
C GLU A 48 -3.47 -9.66 -4.83
N ASP A 49 -4.29 -9.95 -5.84
CA ASP A 49 -3.90 -10.89 -6.90
C ASP A 49 -2.65 -10.42 -7.67
N VAL A 50 -2.59 -9.12 -8.01
CA VAL A 50 -1.46 -8.55 -8.73
C VAL A 50 -0.23 -8.44 -7.82
N ALA A 51 -0.42 -8.09 -6.55
CA ALA A 51 0.65 -8.03 -5.56
C ALA A 51 1.27 -9.41 -5.32
N MET A 52 0.46 -10.46 -5.16
CA MET A 52 0.94 -11.83 -4.98
C MET A 52 1.70 -12.34 -6.21
N LYS A 53 1.19 -12.07 -7.42
CA LYS A 53 1.90 -12.41 -8.66
C LYS A 53 3.24 -11.69 -8.74
N ARG A 54 3.27 -10.38 -8.43
CA ARG A 54 4.50 -9.60 -8.43
C ARG A 54 5.52 -10.11 -7.41
N ALA A 55 5.07 -10.52 -6.23
CA ALA A 55 5.92 -11.12 -5.21
C ALA A 55 6.59 -12.41 -5.71
N GLN A 56 5.84 -13.30 -6.37
CA GLN A 56 6.38 -14.51 -6.98
C GLN A 56 7.43 -14.21 -8.05
N GLU A 57 7.16 -13.26 -8.96
CA GLU A 57 8.12 -12.83 -9.98
C GLU A 57 9.43 -12.31 -9.36
N ILE A 58 9.36 -11.60 -8.24
CA ILE A 58 10.53 -11.08 -7.52
C ILE A 58 11.29 -12.24 -6.84
N ASP A 59 10.60 -13.19 -6.21
CA ASP A 59 11.24 -14.36 -5.61
C ASP A 59 11.99 -15.20 -6.65
N GLU A 60 11.41 -15.36 -7.85
CA GLU A 60 12.04 -16.07 -8.97
C GLU A 60 13.27 -15.32 -9.52
N ALA A 61 13.19 -14.00 -9.65
CA ALA A 61 14.28 -13.15 -10.15
C ALA A 61 15.42 -12.99 -9.14
N GLY A 62 15.10 -13.08 -7.85
CA GLY A 62 16.00 -12.75 -6.74
C GLY A 62 16.07 -11.25 -6.44
N ILE A 63 16.40 -10.92 -5.20
CA ILE A 63 16.48 -9.54 -4.70
C ILE A 63 17.96 -9.11 -4.68
N ALA A 64 18.27 -8.00 -5.35
CA ALA A 64 19.60 -7.41 -5.33
C ALA A 64 19.82 -6.60 -4.03
N GLY A 65 21.00 -6.73 -3.44
CA GLY A 65 21.32 -6.12 -2.14
C GLY A 65 21.38 -4.58 -2.12
N ASP A 66 21.34 -3.94 -3.29
CA ASP A 66 21.28 -2.47 -3.45
C ASP A 66 19.86 -1.92 -3.66
N GLN A 67 18.85 -2.77 -3.68
CA GLN A 67 17.45 -2.42 -3.93
C GLN A 67 16.61 -2.53 -2.65
N LEU A 68 16.75 -1.56 -1.76
CA LEU A 68 16.17 -1.55 -0.40
C LEU A 68 14.66 -1.86 -0.34
N VAL A 69 13.88 -1.49 -1.35
CA VAL A 69 12.43 -1.72 -1.37
C VAL A 69 12.00 -2.88 -2.25
N SER A 70 12.93 -3.63 -2.83
CA SER A 70 12.61 -4.79 -3.68
C SER A 70 11.98 -5.90 -2.84
N GLY A 71 10.82 -6.37 -3.25
CA GLY A 71 10.05 -7.39 -2.53
C GLY A 71 9.27 -6.86 -1.32
N VAL A 72 9.32 -5.54 -1.06
CA VAL A 72 8.62 -4.93 0.09
C VAL A 72 7.20 -4.52 -0.30
N PRO A 73 6.16 -4.98 0.44
CA PRO A 73 4.80 -4.51 0.27
C PRO A 73 4.65 -3.06 0.73
N LEU A 74 4.16 -2.19 -0.16
CA LEU A 74 3.90 -0.78 0.14
C LEU A 74 2.51 -0.38 -0.33
N ALA A 75 1.84 0.45 0.45
CA ALA A 75 0.58 1.08 0.08
C ALA A 75 0.84 2.43 -0.61
N VAL A 76 -0.03 2.81 -1.55
CA VAL A 76 0.08 4.06 -2.31
C VAL A 76 -1.16 4.90 -2.09
N LYS A 77 -0.99 6.16 -1.69
CA LYS A 77 -2.10 7.10 -1.49
C LYS A 77 -2.94 7.22 -2.78
N ASP A 78 -4.26 7.24 -2.64
CA ASP A 78 -5.18 7.13 -3.79
C ASP A 78 -5.32 8.41 -4.65
N ASN A 79 -4.52 9.43 -4.39
CA ASN A 79 -4.33 10.56 -5.33
C ASN A 79 -3.07 10.42 -6.20
N ILE A 80 -2.28 9.36 -6.03
CA ILE A 80 -1.08 9.09 -6.81
C ILE A 80 -1.46 8.16 -7.97
N LEU A 81 -1.30 8.64 -9.20
CA LEU A 81 -1.66 7.89 -10.40
C LEU A 81 -0.88 6.57 -10.48
N THR A 82 -1.62 5.47 -10.54
CA THR A 82 -1.07 4.13 -10.64
C THR A 82 -1.74 3.41 -11.80
N LYS A 83 -1.01 3.17 -12.87
CA LYS A 83 -1.52 2.54 -14.09
C LYS A 83 -2.11 1.16 -13.78
N GLY A 84 -3.32 0.93 -14.27
CA GLY A 84 -4.02 -0.35 -14.09
C GLY A 84 -4.74 -0.49 -12.73
N LEU A 85 -4.62 0.48 -11.83
CA LEU A 85 -5.38 0.54 -10.58
C LEU A 85 -6.28 1.77 -10.57
N THR A 86 -7.55 1.60 -10.22
CA THR A 86 -8.47 2.73 -10.02
C THR A 86 -7.86 3.73 -9.05
N THR A 87 -7.84 5.00 -9.43
CA THR A 87 -7.27 6.09 -8.64
C THR A 87 -8.31 7.19 -8.51
N THR A 88 -8.93 7.29 -7.34
CA THR A 88 -10.14 8.08 -7.14
C THR A 88 -9.91 9.45 -6.51
N ALA A 89 -8.73 9.70 -5.93
CA ALA A 89 -8.48 10.85 -5.06
C ALA A 89 -9.56 10.98 -3.94
N ALA A 90 -10.10 9.85 -3.47
CA ALA A 90 -11.20 9.74 -2.53
C ALA A 90 -12.48 10.50 -2.96
N SER A 91 -12.70 10.68 -4.25
CA SER A 91 -13.85 11.36 -4.84
C SER A 91 -14.72 10.41 -5.67
N LYS A 92 -16.04 10.50 -5.49
CA LYS A 92 -17.00 9.78 -6.35
C LYS A 92 -16.97 10.23 -7.82
N MET A 93 -16.45 11.42 -8.11
CA MET A 93 -16.25 11.90 -9.49
C MET A 93 -15.25 11.03 -10.25
N LEU A 94 -14.27 10.43 -9.55
CA LEU A 94 -13.21 9.60 -10.12
C LEU A 94 -13.36 8.12 -9.75
N GLU A 95 -14.51 7.69 -9.24
CA GLU A 95 -14.75 6.32 -8.73
C GLU A 95 -14.34 5.21 -9.72
N HIS A 96 -14.43 5.48 -11.02
CA HIS A 96 -14.09 4.53 -12.08
C HIS A 96 -12.89 4.97 -12.92
N PHE A 97 -12.12 5.96 -12.46
CA PHE A 97 -10.99 6.46 -13.20
C PHE A 97 -9.79 5.52 -13.11
N ASN A 98 -9.36 5.00 -14.26
CA ASN A 98 -8.17 4.18 -14.40
C ASN A 98 -7.07 4.97 -15.12
N PRO A 99 -5.97 5.33 -14.45
CA PRO A 99 -4.86 6.04 -15.05
C PRO A 99 -4.22 5.27 -16.20
N VAL A 100 -3.84 5.97 -17.26
CA VAL A 100 -3.16 5.40 -18.43
C VAL A 100 -1.64 5.41 -18.30
N TYR A 101 -1.11 6.07 -17.27
CA TYR A 101 0.32 6.15 -16.94
C TYR A 101 0.54 6.18 -15.42
N ASP A 102 1.74 5.88 -15.00
CA ASP A 102 2.16 5.99 -13.60
C ASP A 102 2.67 7.40 -13.26
N ALA A 103 2.40 7.86 -12.06
CA ALA A 103 3.12 9.00 -11.50
C ALA A 103 4.62 8.69 -11.40
N THR A 104 5.48 9.70 -11.51
CA THR A 104 6.94 9.53 -11.47
C THR A 104 7.43 8.73 -10.25
N VAL A 105 6.82 8.92 -9.09
CA VAL A 105 7.17 8.16 -7.88
C VAL A 105 6.82 6.68 -8.02
N VAL A 106 5.68 6.35 -8.62
CA VAL A 106 5.27 4.96 -8.86
C VAL A 106 6.18 4.29 -9.88
N ASP A 107 6.55 4.99 -10.97
CA ASP A 107 7.51 4.47 -11.95
C ASP A 107 8.87 4.16 -11.30
N LYS A 108 9.36 5.03 -10.40
CA LYS A 108 10.59 4.79 -9.64
C LYS A 108 10.47 3.60 -8.68
N LEU A 109 9.36 3.48 -7.97
CA LEU A 109 9.09 2.34 -7.07
C LEU A 109 8.97 1.02 -7.84
N ASN A 110 8.30 1.03 -9.00
CA ASN A 110 8.22 -0.15 -9.88
C ASN A 110 9.61 -0.64 -10.32
N LYS A 111 10.49 0.30 -10.71
CA LYS A 111 11.88 -0.01 -11.08
C LYS A 111 12.70 -0.51 -9.90
N ALA A 112 12.42 -0.03 -8.69
CA ALA A 112 13.06 -0.49 -7.46
C ALA A 112 12.48 -1.81 -6.93
N GLY A 113 11.46 -2.39 -7.56
CA GLY A 113 10.94 -3.70 -7.23
C GLY A 113 9.95 -3.75 -6.07
N TYR A 114 9.29 -2.64 -5.71
CA TYR A 114 8.26 -2.66 -4.67
C TYR A 114 7.03 -3.49 -5.08
N ILE A 115 6.23 -3.86 -4.11
CA ILE A 115 4.96 -4.57 -4.31
C ILE A 115 3.83 -3.66 -3.85
N ASN A 116 2.95 -3.25 -4.78
CA ASN A 116 1.80 -2.41 -4.44
C ASN A 116 0.67 -3.25 -3.85
N VAL A 117 0.35 -3.07 -2.57
CA VAL A 117 -0.73 -3.79 -1.89
C VAL A 117 -2.10 -3.13 -2.04
N GLY A 118 -2.15 -1.86 -2.43
CA GLY A 118 -3.42 -1.16 -2.61
C GLY A 118 -3.30 0.35 -2.57
N LYS A 119 -4.47 0.99 -2.64
CA LYS A 119 -4.65 2.44 -2.67
C LYS A 119 -5.28 2.91 -1.36
N THR A 120 -4.55 3.76 -0.64
CA THR A 120 -4.98 4.21 0.69
C THR A 120 -5.92 5.41 0.65
N ASN A 121 -6.83 5.45 1.63
CA ASN A 121 -7.81 6.50 1.79
C ASN A 121 -7.17 7.86 2.12
N LEU A 122 -7.91 8.92 1.82
CA LEU A 122 -7.51 10.31 2.03
C LEU A 122 -8.73 11.21 2.10
N ASP A 123 -8.56 12.46 2.50
CA ASP A 123 -9.58 13.49 2.26
C ASP A 123 -9.75 13.75 0.76
N GLU A 124 -10.98 13.99 0.31
CA GLU A 124 -11.31 14.21 -1.10
C GLU A 124 -10.37 15.26 -1.75
N PHE A 125 -9.75 14.89 -2.86
CA PHE A 125 -8.72 15.68 -3.59
C PHE A 125 -7.56 16.20 -2.71
N ALA A 126 -7.31 15.57 -1.57
CA ALA A 126 -6.27 15.96 -0.60
C ALA A 126 -6.43 17.38 -0.03
N MET A 127 -7.66 17.88 0.08
CA MET A 127 -7.96 19.29 0.44
C MET A 127 -8.18 19.52 1.94
N TRP A 128 -8.23 18.48 2.78
CA TRP A 128 -8.58 18.55 4.20
C TRP A 128 -7.56 17.84 5.09
N SER A 129 -7.82 17.73 6.39
CA SER A 129 -6.83 17.32 7.38
C SER A 129 -7.28 16.24 8.38
N SER A 130 -8.36 15.50 8.08
CA SER A 130 -8.90 14.52 9.04
C SER A 130 -9.27 13.16 8.44
N THR A 131 -9.30 13.02 7.12
CA THR A 131 -9.83 11.87 6.37
C THR A 131 -11.35 11.73 6.45
N GLU A 132 -12.04 12.57 7.23
CA GLU A 132 -13.51 12.56 7.35
C GLU A 132 -14.20 13.02 6.06
N ASN A 133 -13.47 13.72 5.19
CA ASN A 133 -13.97 14.25 3.92
C ASN A 133 -13.74 13.30 2.73
N SER A 134 -13.38 12.04 2.98
CA SER A 134 -13.39 11.02 1.94
C SER A 134 -14.82 10.77 1.48
N ALA A 135 -15.06 10.71 0.16
CA ALA A 135 -16.38 10.39 -0.39
C ALA A 135 -16.77 8.91 -0.22
N PHE A 136 -15.88 8.07 0.32
CA PHE A 136 -16.11 6.64 0.53
C PHE A 136 -16.40 6.34 2.01
N PHE A 137 -15.49 6.65 2.90
CA PHE A 137 -15.59 6.40 4.35
C PHE A 137 -14.49 7.14 5.11
N THR A 138 -14.67 7.30 6.41
CA THR A 138 -13.65 7.83 7.33
C THR A 138 -12.70 6.72 7.75
N SER A 139 -11.38 6.98 7.72
CA SER A 139 -10.38 6.10 8.33
C SER A 139 -10.26 6.36 9.83
N HIS A 140 -9.84 5.34 10.57
CA HIS A 140 -9.69 5.39 12.03
C HIS A 140 -8.26 5.00 12.45
N ILE A 141 -7.80 5.53 13.59
CA ILE A 141 -6.53 5.11 14.17
C ILE A 141 -6.69 3.70 14.77
N GLN A 142 -5.82 2.77 14.39
CA GLN A 142 -5.88 1.39 14.90
C GLN A 142 -5.69 1.29 16.43
N TRP A 143 -5.02 2.25 17.05
CA TRP A 143 -4.80 2.31 18.50
C TRP A 143 -5.99 2.88 19.28
N ASP A 144 -6.86 3.65 18.61
CA ASP A 144 -8.07 4.25 19.18
C ASP A 144 -9.08 4.50 18.06
N LEU A 145 -9.97 3.55 17.85
CA LEU A 145 -10.98 3.59 16.78
C LEU A 145 -12.01 4.74 16.92
N THR A 146 -11.97 5.48 18.02
CA THR A 146 -12.81 6.68 18.21
C THR A 146 -12.17 7.94 17.61
N ARG A 147 -10.95 7.84 17.09
CA ARG A 147 -10.17 8.95 16.56
C ARG A 147 -9.84 8.77 15.08
N VAL A 148 -9.66 9.91 14.41
CA VAL A 148 -9.22 9.96 13.01
C VAL A 148 -7.70 10.07 12.94
N PRO A 149 -7.08 9.55 11.87
CA PRO A 149 -5.60 9.52 11.72
C PRO A 149 -4.99 10.89 11.39
N GLY A 150 -5.82 11.87 11.08
CA GLY A 150 -5.41 13.13 10.48
C GLY A 150 -5.64 13.10 8.97
N GLY A 151 -5.01 13.99 8.24
CA GLY A 151 -5.20 14.13 6.80
C GLY A 151 -4.13 15.01 6.14
N SER A 152 -4.17 15.10 4.82
CA SER A 152 -5.12 14.41 3.95
C SER A 152 -4.87 12.90 3.84
N SER A 153 -3.68 12.37 4.11
CA SER A 153 -3.40 10.93 4.09
C SER A 153 -3.98 10.27 5.33
N GLY A 154 -4.88 9.29 5.16
CA GLY A 154 -5.57 8.62 6.25
C GLY A 154 -5.32 7.10 6.33
N GLY A 155 -4.67 6.56 5.32
CA GLY A 155 -4.31 5.15 5.27
C GLY A 155 -2.84 4.89 5.56
#